data_7464283ad28950b781bcc08ca747d407
#
_entry.id   7464283ad28950b781bcc08ca747d407
#
_cell.length_a   1.000
_cell.length_b   1.000
_cell.length_c   1.000
_cell.angle_alpha   90.00
_cell.angle_beta   90.00
_cell.angle_gamma   90.00
#
_symmetry.space_group_name_H-M   'P 1'
#
loop_
_entity.id
_entity.type
_entity.pdbx_description
1 polymer ?
#
loop_
_entity_poly.entity_id
_entity_poly.type
_entity_poly.pdbx_seq_one_letter_code
_entity_poly.pdbx_strand_id
1 'polypeptide(L)'
;ARVKMIRLFLSNSENLFSLEDVSRRAKVPAPVAKRELSLFKGIGLIKQKDETIDEPCLSRGEPIKLKDGTIKTKKKKFNGYFLNALFPFVHALRNLVLKAAPVDKEAMIKEINTIGRIKLVVFSGIFTNHENSRVDLLLVGDAMKETKLDKVLKNIEAEIGKEIVYAVFKTDDFMYRMGMYDRFIRDILEYPHEKAVNKLNI
;
A
#
# COMPACT_ATOMS: atom_id res chain seq x y z
N ALA A 1 -4.00 -13.20 -8.36
CA ALA A 1 -4.78 -12.09 -8.93
C ALA A 1 -6.04 -11.82 -8.12
N ARG A 2 -6.99 -12.76 -8.05
CA ARG A 2 -8.31 -12.58 -7.43
C ARG A 2 -8.25 -12.11 -5.97
N VAL A 3 -7.47 -12.80 -5.12
CA VAL A 3 -7.33 -12.45 -3.69
C VAL A 3 -6.77 -11.04 -3.50
N LYS A 4 -5.75 -10.64 -4.28
CA LYS A 4 -5.19 -9.27 -4.23
C LYS A 4 -6.25 -8.20 -4.56
N MET A 5 -7.07 -8.45 -5.57
CA MET A 5 -8.15 -7.53 -5.93
C MET A 5 -9.24 -7.47 -4.84
N ILE A 6 -9.61 -8.61 -4.26
CA ILE A 6 -10.56 -8.66 -3.14
C ILE A 6 -9.99 -7.89 -1.94
N ARG A 7 -8.71 -8.08 -1.59
CA ARG A 7 -8.03 -7.31 -0.54
C ARG A 7 -8.10 -5.81 -0.82
N LEU A 8 -7.80 -5.38 -2.05
CA LEU A 8 -7.84 -3.98 -2.44
C LEU A 8 -9.21 -3.34 -2.13
N PHE A 9 -10.31 -3.98 -2.53
CA PHE A 9 -11.64 -3.47 -2.27
C PHE A 9 -12.04 -3.54 -0.79
N LEU A 10 -11.70 -4.61 -0.10
CA LEU A 10 -12.04 -4.77 1.31
C LEU A 10 -11.27 -3.81 2.23
N SER A 11 -10.01 -3.52 1.90
CA SER A 11 -9.17 -2.58 2.67
C SER A 11 -9.49 -1.11 2.39
N ASN A 12 -10.14 -0.82 1.24
CA ASN A 12 -10.46 0.54 0.79
C ASN A 12 -11.93 0.66 0.43
N SER A 13 -12.82 0.37 1.39
CA SER A 13 -14.26 0.22 1.15
C SER A 13 -14.97 1.48 0.64
N GLU A 14 -14.41 2.65 0.90
CA GLU A 14 -14.99 3.95 0.50
C GLU A 14 -14.43 4.47 -0.82
N ASN A 15 -13.36 3.85 -1.32
CA ASN A 15 -12.66 4.34 -2.49
C ASN A 15 -13.27 3.81 -3.80
N LEU A 16 -13.26 4.68 -4.79
CA LEU A 16 -13.62 4.35 -6.16
C LEU A 16 -12.35 4.11 -6.98
N PHE A 17 -12.29 3.01 -7.70
CA PHE A 17 -11.13 2.60 -8.49
C PHE A 17 -11.49 2.47 -9.96
N SER A 18 -10.69 3.04 -10.85
CA SER A 18 -10.73 2.74 -12.27
C SER A 18 -10.15 1.35 -12.56
N LEU A 19 -10.38 0.81 -13.75
CA LEU A 19 -9.73 -0.43 -14.18
C LEU A 19 -8.20 -0.31 -14.13
N GLU A 20 -7.67 0.85 -14.50
CA GLU A 20 -6.23 1.14 -14.47
C GLU A 20 -5.69 1.14 -13.05
N ASP A 21 -6.42 1.75 -12.10
CA ASP A 21 -6.04 1.75 -10.69
C ASP A 21 -6.02 0.35 -10.09
N VAL A 22 -7.05 -0.46 -10.37
CA VAL A 22 -7.10 -1.85 -9.92
C VAL A 22 -5.93 -2.65 -10.49
N SER A 23 -5.67 -2.52 -11.80
CA SER A 23 -4.55 -3.19 -12.47
C SER A 23 -3.21 -2.80 -11.84
N ARG A 24 -2.99 -1.51 -11.64
CA ARG A 24 -1.76 -0.96 -11.08
C ARG A 24 -1.56 -1.36 -9.61
N ARG A 25 -2.58 -1.13 -8.75
CA ARG A 25 -2.49 -1.37 -7.30
C ARG A 25 -2.43 -2.85 -6.95
N ALA A 26 -3.23 -3.69 -7.60
CA ALA A 26 -3.19 -5.13 -7.39
C ALA A 26 -2.06 -5.84 -8.17
N LYS A 27 -1.32 -5.12 -9.02
CA LYS A 27 -0.30 -5.68 -9.93
C LYS A 27 -0.82 -6.86 -10.75
N VAL A 28 -2.00 -6.67 -11.34
CA VAL A 28 -2.68 -7.66 -12.18
C VAL A 28 -2.82 -7.10 -13.60
N PRO A 29 -2.50 -7.88 -14.65
CA PRO A 29 -2.69 -7.42 -16.04
C PRO A 29 -4.13 -6.96 -16.30
N ALA A 30 -4.30 -5.85 -17.03
CA ALA A 30 -5.61 -5.24 -17.28
C ALA A 30 -6.68 -6.21 -17.84
N PRO A 31 -6.38 -7.15 -18.77
CA PRO A 31 -7.36 -8.12 -19.23
C PRO A 31 -7.85 -9.05 -18.12
N VAL A 32 -6.96 -9.46 -17.22
CA VAL A 32 -7.30 -10.31 -16.07
C VAL A 32 -8.13 -9.51 -15.07
N ALA A 33 -7.70 -8.26 -14.77
CA ALA A 33 -8.45 -7.35 -13.90
C ALA A 33 -9.88 -7.13 -14.41
N LYS A 34 -10.03 -6.85 -15.71
CA LYS A 34 -11.36 -6.65 -16.34
C LYS A 34 -12.28 -7.87 -16.15
N ARG A 35 -11.75 -9.08 -16.38
CA ARG A 35 -12.52 -10.32 -16.20
C ARG A 35 -12.96 -10.53 -14.75
N GLU A 36 -12.04 -10.34 -13.80
CA GLU A 36 -12.35 -10.51 -12.37
C GLU A 36 -13.32 -9.42 -11.87
N LEU A 37 -13.20 -8.17 -12.33
CA LEU A 37 -14.15 -7.10 -12.01
C LEU A 37 -15.56 -7.41 -12.53
N SER A 38 -15.68 -7.97 -13.74
CA SER A 38 -16.97 -8.42 -14.28
C SER A 38 -17.59 -9.50 -13.40
N LEU A 39 -16.79 -10.47 -12.95
CA LEU A 39 -17.23 -11.52 -12.02
C LEU A 39 -17.66 -10.93 -10.68
N PHE A 40 -16.87 -10.05 -10.07
CA PHE A 40 -17.19 -9.41 -8.79
C PHE A 40 -18.47 -8.56 -8.87
N LYS A 41 -18.68 -7.89 -10.00
CA LYS A 41 -19.94 -7.17 -10.28
C LYS A 41 -21.11 -8.14 -10.40
N GLY A 42 -20.93 -9.25 -11.13
CA GLY A 42 -21.97 -10.28 -11.33
C GLY A 42 -22.45 -10.92 -10.03
N ILE A 43 -21.55 -11.17 -9.06
CA ILE A 43 -21.92 -11.69 -7.75
C ILE A 43 -22.39 -10.61 -6.76
N GLY A 44 -22.32 -9.33 -7.13
CA GLY A 44 -22.74 -8.22 -6.29
C GLY A 44 -21.72 -7.76 -5.23
N LEU A 45 -20.46 -8.25 -5.27
CA LEU A 45 -19.40 -7.84 -4.35
C LEU A 45 -19.00 -6.39 -4.56
N ILE A 46 -18.95 -5.93 -5.81
CA ILE A 46 -18.64 -4.55 -6.18
C ILE A 46 -19.79 -3.95 -6.98
N LYS A 47 -19.90 -2.64 -6.90
CA LYS A 47 -20.76 -1.82 -7.75
C LYS A 47 -19.92 -0.97 -8.68
N GLN A 48 -20.55 -0.50 -9.75
CA GLN A 48 -19.95 0.41 -10.72
C GLN A 48 -20.70 1.74 -10.69
N LYS A 49 -19.95 2.84 -10.77
CA LYS A 49 -20.48 4.20 -10.85
C LYS A 49 -19.65 4.98 -11.87
N ASP A 50 -20.32 5.76 -12.69
CA ASP A 50 -19.67 6.72 -13.56
C ASP A 50 -19.36 7.96 -12.73
N GLU A 51 -18.12 8.40 -12.74
CA GLU A 51 -17.68 9.61 -12.07
C GLU A 51 -16.90 10.50 -13.01
N THR A 52 -16.95 11.80 -12.74
CA THR A 52 -16.19 12.78 -13.49
C THR A 52 -15.16 13.39 -12.56
N ILE A 53 -13.90 13.23 -12.91
CA ILE A 53 -12.79 13.85 -12.19
C ILE A 53 -12.16 14.97 -13.01
N ASP A 54 -11.63 15.96 -12.32
CA ASP A 54 -10.82 17.00 -12.93
C ASP A 54 -9.37 16.51 -13.02
N GLU A 55 -8.97 16.09 -14.23
CA GLU A 55 -7.62 15.62 -14.50
C GLU A 55 -6.72 16.80 -14.91
N PRO A 56 -5.53 16.99 -14.33
CA PRO A 56 -4.63 18.05 -14.74
C PRO A 56 -4.21 17.87 -16.19
N CYS A 57 -4.28 18.95 -16.98
CA CYS A 57 -3.73 18.96 -18.33
C CYS A 57 -2.19 18.99 -18.22
N LEU A 58 -1.54 18.01 -18.84
CA LEU A 58 -0.07 17.90 -18.85
C LEU A 58 0.50 18.42 -20.19
N SER A 59 1.63 19.11 -20.10
CA SER A 59 2.50 19.43 -21.24
C SER A 59 3.89 18.90 -20.94
N ARG A 60 4.40 18.00 -21.79
CA ARG A 60 5.70 17.31 -21.60
C ARG A 60 5.84 16.61 -20.24
N GLY A 61 4.70 16.12 -19.67
CA GLY A 61 4.67 15.43 -18.36
C GLY A 61 4.46 16.32 -17.15
N GLU A 62 4.45 17.67 -17.32
CA GLU A 62 4.22 18.62 -16.22
C GLU A 62 2.82 19.25 -16.29
N PRO A 63 2.20 19.56 -15.13
CA PRO A 63 0.90 20.23 -15.10
C PRO A 63 0.97 21.64 -15.71
N ILE A 64 0.04 21.96 -16.62
CA ILE A 64 -0.06 23.28 -17.21
C ILE A 64 -0.61 24.25 -16.15
N LYS A 65 0.21 25.23 -15.75
CA LYS A 65 -0.20 26.32 -14.86
C LYS A 65 -0.77 27.47 -15.69
N LEU A 66 -1.89 28.00 -15.24
CA LEU A 66 -2.49 29.23 -15.78
C LEU A 66 -1.75 30.46 -15.24
N LYS A 67 -2.01 31.66 -15.81
CA LYS A 67 -1.34 32.92 -15.41
C LYS A 67 -1.61 33.33 -13.96
N ASP A 68 -2.68 32.82 -13.36
CA ASP A 68 -3.09 32.99 -11.96
C ASP A 68 -2.49 31.95 -10.99
N GLY A 69 -1.63 31.07 -11.50
CA GLY A 69 -1.01 30.01 -10.71
C GLY A 69 -1.87 28.73 -10.55
N THR A 70 -3.11 28.73 -11.02
CA THR A 70 -3.98 27.55 -10.98
C THR A 70 -3.56 26.49 -12.02
N ILE A 71 -3.81 25.21 -11.73
CA ILE A 71 -3.55 24.12 -12.67
C ILE A 71 -4.74 23.99 -13.62
N LYS A 72 -4.45 24.03 -14.93
CA LYS A 72 -5.47 23.75 -15.94
C LYS A 72 -5.94 22.31 -15.85
N THR A 73 -7.23 22.09 -15.61
CA THR A 73 -7.84 20.75 -15.52
C THR A 73 -8.80 20.53 -16.69
N LYS A 74 -9.01 19.26 -17.02
CA LYS A 74 -10.07 18.81 -17.93
C LYS A 74 -10.93 17.77 -17.23
N LYS A 75 -12.23 17.82 -17.48
CA LYS A 75 -13.18 16.83 -16.97
C LYS A 75 -13.02 15.52 -17.73
N LYS A 76 -12.73 14.45 -17.02
CA LYS A 76 -12.63 13.09 -17.57
C LYS A 76 -13.66 12.20 -16.89
N LYS A 77 -14.55 11.62 -17.68
CA LYS A 77 -15.46 10.59 -17.21
C LYS A 77 -14.73 9.25 -17.13
N PHE A 78 -14.88 8.53 -16.06
CA PHE A 78 -14.39 7.16 -15.93
C PHE A 78 -15.39 6.28 -15.19
N ASN A 79 -15.38 5.00 -15.53
CA ASN A 79 -16.16 3.98 -14.82
C ASN A 79 -15.38 3.55 -13.59
N GLY A 80 -15.87 3.93 -12.42
CA GLY A 80 -15.28 3.54 -11.15
C GLY A 80 -15.96 2.32 -10.55
N TYR A 81 -15.17 1.47 -9.91
CA TYR A 81 -15.62 0.30 -9.17
C TYR A 81 -15.39 0.53 -7.68
N PHE A 82 -16.37 0.16 -6.85
CA PHE A 82 -16.29 0.29 -5.40
C PHE A 82 -16.93 -0.89 -4.71
N LEU A 83 -16.55 -1.13 -3.46
CA LEU A 83 -17.09 -2.23 -2.66
C LEU A 83 -18.59 -2.01 -2.40
N ASN A 84 -19.40 -3.04 -2.60
CA ASN A 84 -20.78 -3.02 -2.17
C ASN A 84 -20.87 -3.35 -0.67
N ALA A 85 -20.95 -2.33 0.18
CA ALA A 85 -21.03 -2.50 1.63
C ALA A 85 -22.22 -3.35 2.09
N LEU A 86 -23.28 -3.43 1.27
CA LEU A 86 -24.48 -4.24 1.54
C LEU A 86 -24.36 -5.68 1.04
N PHE A 87 -23.21 -6.09 0.51
CA PHE A 87 -22.98 -7.47 0.11
C PHE A 87 -23.00 -8.38 1.35
N PRO A 88 -23.86 -9.43 1.40
CA PRO A 88 -24.12 -10.19 2.64
C PRO A 88 -22.87 -10.81 3.28
N PHE A 89 -21.87 -11.14 2.47
CA PHE A 89 -20.65 -11.82 2.92
C PHE A 89 -19.44 -10.89 3.15
N VAL A 90 -19.62 -9.55 3.13
CA VAL A 90 -18.50 -8.60 3.32
C VAL A 90 -17.75 -8.85 4.63
N HIS A 91 -18.46 -9.03 5.74
CA HIS A 91 -17.83 -9.28 7.04
C HIS A 91 -17.08 -10.62 7.09
N ALA A 92 -17.65 -11.66 6.53
CA ALA A 92 -17.02 -12.97 6.45
C ALA A 92 -15.75 -12.91 5.57
N LEU A 93 -15.82 -12.24 4.42
CA LEU A 93 -14.68 -12.04 3.54
C LEU A 93 -13.59 -11.19 4.20
N ARG A 94 -13.93 -10.12 4.93
CA ARG A 94 -12.95 -9.33 5.70
C ARG A 94 -12.21 -10.20 6.71
N ASN A 95 -12.92 -10.99 7.49
CA ASN A 95 -12.30 -11.87 8.47
C ASN A 95 -11.41 -12.93 7.81
N LEU A 96 -11.90 -13.55 6.72
CA LEU A 96 -11.14 -14.59 6.02
C LEU A 96 -9.91 -14.01 5.30
N VAL A 97 -10.08 -12.92 4.54
CA VAL A 97 -9.06 -12.43 3.59
C VAL A 97 -8.08 -11.47 4.25
N LEU A 98 -8.53 -10.63 5.20
CA LEU A 98 -7.67 -9.64 5.84
C LEU A 98 -7.10 -10.12 7.17
N LYS A 99 -7.85 -10.93 7.94
CA LYS A 99 -7.39 -11.36 9.27
C LYS A 99 -6.85 -12.79 9.30
N ALA A 100 -7.51 -13.74 8.63
CA ALA A 100 -7.15 -15.15 8.70
C ALA A 100 -6.16 -15.59 7.61
N ALA A 101 -6.06 -14.86 6.49
CA ALA A 101 -5.07 -15.15 5.46
C ALA A 101 -3.79 -14.32 5.74
N PRO A 102 -2.78 -14.89 6.39
CA PRO A 102 -1.56 -14.16 6.70
C PRO A 102 -0.89 -13.71 5.40
N VAL A 103 -0.42 -12.49 5.42
CA VAL A 103 0.50 -12.02 4.38
C VAL A 103 1.80 -12.81 4.57
N ASP A 104 2.37 -13.32 3.49
CA ASP A 104 3.62 -14.08 3.55
C ASP A 104 4.79 -13.16 3.91
N LYS A 105 5.00 -12.98 5.23
CA LYS A 105 6.06 -12.13 5.77
C LYS A 105 7.45 -12.63 5.36
N GLU A 106 7.64 -13.95 5.22
CA GLU A 106 8.93 -14.51 4.79
C GLU A 106 9.26 -14.11 3.35
N ALA A 107 8.28 -14.18 2.44
CA ALA A 107 8.45 -13.72 1.07
C ALA A 107 8.76 -12.21 1.04
N MET A 108 8.06 -11.40 1.85
CA MET A 108 8.35 -9.97 1.96
C MET A 108 9.78 -9.71 2.46
N ILE A 109 10.24 -10.41 3.49
CA ILE A 109 11.60 -10.26 4.01
C ILE A 109 12.64 -10.62 2.94
N LYS A 110 12.39 -11.67 2.15
CA LYS A 110 13.26 -12.05 1.02
C LYS A 110 13.33 -10.92 -0.02
N GLU A 111 12.21 -10.31 -0.39
CA GLU A 111 12.18 -9.17 -1.30
C GLU A 111 12.90 -7.94 -0.70
N ILE A 112 12.64 -7.60 0.56
CA ILE A 112 13.27 -6.48 1.28
C ILE A 112 14.80 -6.64 1.29
N ASN A 113 15.31 -7.84 1.52
CA ASN A 113 16.75 -8.10 1.52
C ASN A 113 17.42 -7.88 0.15
N THR A 114 16.65 -7.79 -0.96
CA THR A 114 17.21 -7.46 -2.28
C THR A 114 17.48 -5.96 -2.48
N ILE A 115 16.93 -5.10 -1.61
CA ILE A 115 17.03 -3.63 -1.72
C ILE A 115 18.48 -3.18 -1.47
N GLY A 116 19.13 -3.76 -0.46
CA GLY A 116 20.47 -3.39 -0.02
C GLY A 116 20.94 -4.24 1.15
N ARG A 117 21.89 -3.71 1.94
CA ARG A 117 22.37 -4.38 3.16
C ARG A 117 21.44 -4.09 4.33
N ILE A 118 20.36 -4.82 4.43
CA ILE A 118 19.34 -4.65 5.47
C ILE A 118 19.86 -5.20 6.80
N LYS A 119 19.73 -4.39 7.86
CA LYS A 119 20.15 -4.73 9.23
C LYS A 119 18.98 -4.84 10.20
N LEU A 120 17.91 -4.05 9.97
CA LEU A 120 16.70 -4.11 10.79
C LEU A 120 15.47 -4.01 9.89
N VAL A 121 14.48 -4.86 10.15
CA VAL A 121 13.12 -4.77 9.59
C VAL A 121 12.15 -4.88 10.75
N VAL A 122 11.32 -3.86 10.93
CA VAL A 122 10.26 -3.86 11.93
C VAL A 122 8.92 -3.74 11.25
N PHE A 123 8.04 -4.70 11.48
CA PHE A 123 6.64 -4.65 11.12
C PHE A 123 5.83 -4.10 12.29
N SER A 124 4.96 -3.14 12.03
CA SER A 124 4.05 -2.52 12.99
C SER A 124 2.73 -2.14 12.31
N GLY A 125 1.90 -1.35 12.93
CA GLY A 125 0.67 -0.83 12.31
C GLY A 125 -0.24 -1.93 11.76
N ILE A 126 -0.47 -1.90 10.47
CA ILE A 126 -1.35 -2.86 9.78
C ILE A 126 -0.87 -4.32 9.89
N PHE A 127 0.43 -4.55 10.06
CA PHE A 127 0.99 -5.90 10.21
C PHE A 127 0.76 -6.51 11.58
N THR A 128 0.51 -5.67 12.58
CA THR A 128 0.26 -6.06 13.98
C THR A 128 -1.17 -5.78 14.43
N ASN A 129 -2.05 -5.33 13.51
CA ASN A 129 -3.43 -4.89 13.77
C ASN A 129 -3.52 -3.72 14.78
N HIS A 130 -2.52 -2.84 14.82
CA HIS A 130 -2.49 -1.64 15.64
C HIS A 130 -2.47 -0.37 14.78
N GLU A 131 -3.64 0.27 14.62
CA GLU A 131 -3.81 1.44 13.75
C GLU A 131 -3.09 2.71 14.25
N ASN A 132 -2.71 2.77 15.53
CA ASN A 132 -2.05 3.93 16.13
C ASN A 132 -0.53 3.95 15.99
N SER A 133 0.06 3.05 15.20
CA SER A 133 1.50 3.04 14.95
C SER A 133 1.92 4.21 14.06
N ARG A 134 3.12 4.74 14.29
CA ARG A 134 3.71 5.83 13.48
C ARG A 134 3.98 5.41 12.04
N VAL A 135 4.35 4.15 11.87
CA VAL A 135 4.64 3.54 10.57
C VAL A 135 4.16 2.08 10.58
N ASP A 136 3.95 1.54 9.40
CA ASP A 136 3.66 0.11 9.23
C ASP A 136 4.96 -0.70 9.02
N LEU A 137 5.96 -0.06 8.40
CA LEU A 137 7.23 -0.70 8.08
C LEU A 137 8.41 0.24 8.40
N LEU A 138 9.34 -0.22 9.23
CA LEU A 138 10.62 0.44 9.44
C LEU A 138 11.75 -0.41 8.84
N LEU A 139 12.55 0.22 7.99
CA LEU A 139 13.72 -0.38 7.36
C LEU A 139 14.98 0.35 7.77
N VAL A 140 15.98 -0.39 8.24
CA VAL A 140 17.32 0.17 8.51
C VAL A 140 18.36 -0.65 7.78
N GLY A 141 19.23 0.02 7.05
CA GLY A 141 20.30 -0.64 6.31
C GLY A 141 21.13 0.32 5.48
N ASP A 142 22.10 -0.22 4.77
CA ASP A 142 23.08 0.56 4.00
C ASP A 142 23.03 0.17 2.52
N ALA A 143 23.52 1.08 1.67
CA ALA A 143 23.58 0.89 0.21
C ALA A 143 22.21 0.48 -0.40
N MET A 144 21.14 1.02 0.13
CA MET A 144 19.78 0.78 -0.37
C MET A 144 19.57 1.52 -1.68
N LYS A 145 19.02 0.81 -2.69
CA LYS A 145 18.69 1.37 -4.01
C LYS A 145 17.23 1.81 -4.02
N GLU A 146 16.96 3.10 -4.19
CA GLU A 146 15.61 3.69 -4.20
C GLU A 146 14.67 3.02 -5.20
N THR A 147 15.16 2.77 -6.42
CA THR A 147 14.34 2.11 -7.46
C THR A 147 13.90 0.70 -7.07
N LYS A 148 14.74 -0.03 -6.33
CA LYS A 148 14.37 -1.35 -5.78
C LYS A 148 13.42 -1.22 -4.60
N LEU A 149 13.66 -0.24 -3.73
CA LEU A 149 12.79 0.06 -2.60
C LEU A 149 11.37 0.32 -3.08
N ASP A 150 11.17 1.26 -4.01
CA ASP A 150 9.85 1.57 -4.59
C ASP A 150 9.16 0.36 -5.19
N LYS A 151 9.93 -0.48 -5.89
CA LYS A 151 9.38 -1.71 -6.50
C LYS A 151 8.90 -2.69 -5.42
N VAL A 152 9.69 -2.89 -4.37
CA VAL A 152 9.37 -3.81 -3.27
C VAL A 152 8.19 -3.28 -2.47
N LEU A 153 8.16 -1.99 -2.13
CA LEU A 153 7.04 -1.38 -1.43
C LEU A 153 5.73 -1.55 -2.20
N LYS A 154 5.72 -1.26 -3.51
CA LYS A 154 4.55 -1.49 -4.37
C LYS A 154 4.13 -2.98 -4.47
N ASN A 155 5.07 -3.93 -4.32
CA ASN A 155 4.73 -5.35 -4.24
C ASN A 155 4.01 -5.65 -2.93
N ILE A 156 4.55 -5.17 -1.82
CA ILE A 156 3.99 -5.35 -0.48
C ILE A 156 2.58 -4.74 -0.41
N GLU A 157 2.39 -3.51 -0.89
CA GLU A 157 1.08 -2.84 -0.97
C GLU A 157 0.07 -3.64 -1.80
N ALA A 158 0.51 -4.23 -2.92
CA ALA A 158 -0.35 -5.06 -3.76
C ALA A 158 -0.77 -6.37 -3.07
N GLU A 159 0.08 -6.94 -2.20
CA GLU A 159 -0.28 -8.12 -1.41
C GLU A 159 -1.23 -7.78 -0.26
N ILE A 160 -1.05 -6.62 0.38
CA ILE A 160 -1.88 -6.17 1.51
C ILE A 160 -3.20 -5.57 1.01
N GLY A 161 -3.19 -4.92 -0.16
CA GLY A 161 -4.33 -4.21 -0.73
C GLY A 161 -4.52 -2.80 -0.16
N LYS A 162 -3.53 -2.27 0.59
CA LYS A 162 -3.54 -0.93 1.19
C LYS A 162 -2.16 -0.28 1.02
N GLU A 163 -2.11 1.03 0.89
CA GLU A 163 -0.87 1.80 0.96
C GLU A 163 -0.29 1.70 2.37
N ILE A 164 1.03 1.59 2.47
CA ILE A 164 1.74 1.46 3.75
C ILE A 164 2.49 2.74 4.08
N VAL A 165 2.48 3.09 5.36
CA VAL A 165 3.33 4.15 5.91
C VAL A 165 4.66 3.53 6.29
N TYR A 166 5.76 4.02 5.73
CA TYR A 166 7.08 3.44 5.99
C TYR A 166 8.13 4.49 6.33
N ALA A 167 9.18 4.06 7.01
CA ALA A 167 10.37 4.86 7.27
C ALA A 167 11.63 4.05 6.91
N VAL A 168 12.61 4.75 6.34
CA VAL A 168 13.89 4.16 5.93
C VAL A 168 15.04 4.98 6.51
N PHE A 169 15.96 4.32 7.19
CA PHE A 169 17.14 4.96 7.77
C PHE A 169 18.42 4.24 7.33
N LYS A 170 19.50 5.02 7.20
CA LYS A 170 20.85 4.46 7.21
C LYS A 170 21.18 3.97 8.62
N THR A 171 22.06 2.98 8.72
CA THR A 171 22.43 2.41 10.01
C THR A 171 22.92 3.45 11.01
N ASP A 172 23.83 4.34 10.58
CA ASP A 172 24.43 5.35 11.46
C ASP A 172 23.39 6.38 11.91
N ASP A 173 22.52 6.84 11.01
CA ASP A 173 21.43 7.78 11.34
C ASP A 173 20.44 7.17 12.34
N PHE A 174 20.10 5.90 12.16
CA PHE A 174 19.22 5.19 13.09
C PHE A 174 19.84 5.04 14.47
N MET A 175 21.11 4.61 14.54
CA MET A 175 21.83 4.43 15.82
C MET A 175 22.03 5.77 16.55
N TYR A 176 22.33 6.84 15.80
CA TYR A 176 22.44 8.18 16.37
C TYR A 176 21.10 8.63 16.99
N ARG A 177 20.01 8.52 16.24
CA ARG A 177 18.66 8.91 16.72
C ARG A 177 18.23 8.07 17.92
N MET A 178 18.52 6.78 17.90
CA MET A 178 18.21 5.87 19.02
C MET A 178 19.00 6.29 20.28
N GLY A 179 20.29 6.64 20.13
CA GLY A 179 21.12 7.15 21.24
C GLY A 179 20.64 8.50 21.79
N MET A 180 20.01 9.32 20.96
CA MET A 180 19.41 10.60 21.37
C MET A 180 17.98 10.47 21.92
N TYR A 181 17.48 9.25 22.11
CA TYR A 181 16.10 8.97 22.56
C TYR A 181 15.05 9.65 21.67
N ASP A 182 15.29 9.63 20.34
CA ASP A 182 14.37 10.21 19.37
C ASP A 182 12.95 9.63 19.54
N ARG A 183 11.98 10.53 19.70
CA ARG A 183 10.59 10.15 19.98
C ARG A 183 9.98 9.29 18.88
N PHE A 184 10.32 9.54 17.62
CA PHE A 184 9.78 8.78 16.50
C PHE A 184 10.21 7.30 16.56
N ILE A 185 11.51 7.05 16.77
CA ILE A 185 12.05 5.69 16.89
C ILE A 185 11.51 5.00 18.14
N ARG A 186 11.49 5.73 19.27
CA ARG A 186 10.97 5.21 20.51
C ARG A 186 9.50 4.78 20.40
N ASP A 187 8.65 5.64 19.83
CA ASP A 187 7.24 5.33 19.62
C ASP A 187 7.06 4.04 18.77
N ILE A 188 7.89 3.81 17.74
CA ILE A 188 7.82 2.59 16.93
C ILE A 188 8.22 1.35 17.73
N LEU A 189 9.23 1.46 18.60
CA LEU A 189 9.77 0.33 19.38
C LEU A 189 9.03 0.07 20.69
N GLU A 190 8.27 1.05 21.22
CA GLU A 190 7.43 0.90 22.43
C GLU A 190 6.04 0.36 22.11
N TYR A 191 5.46 0.73 20.95
CA TYR A 191 4.18 0.19 20.50
C TYR A 191 4.32 -1.25 19.99
N PRO A 192 3.21 -2.00 19.89
CA PRO A 192 3.24 -3.36 19.39
C PRO A 192 3.89 -3.46 18.00
N HIS A 193 4.99 -4.19 17.93
CA HIS A 193 5.79 -4.38 16.74
C HIS A 193 6.41 -5.77 16.69
N GLU A 194 6.89 -6.17 15.52
CA GLU A 194 7.61 -7.42 15.29
C GLU A 194 8.94 -7.11 14.59
N LYS A 195 10.04 -7.48 15.22
CA LYS A 195 11.39 -7.37 14.63
C LYS A 195 11.63 -8.58 13.73
N ALA A 196 11.34 -8.46 12.44
CA ALA A 196 11.46 -9.55 11.47
C ALA A 196 12.93 -9.82 11.08
N VAL A 197 13.75 -8.78 11.05
CA VAL A 197 15.20 -8.86 10.90
C VAL A 197 15.83 -7.97 11.97
N ASN A 198 16.72 -8.49 12.79
CA ASN A 198 17.42 -7.72 13.80
C ASN A 198 18.90 -8.14 13.87
N LYS A 199 19.76 -7.47 13.08
CA LYS A 199 21.21 -7.63 13.10
C LYS A 199 21.90 -6.53 13.92
N LEU A 200 21.13 -5.62 14.51
CA LEU A 200 21.62 -4.52 15.35
C LEU A 200 21.60 -4.88 16.83
N ASN A 201 20.97 -6.00 17.20
CA ASN A 201 20.81 -6.48 18.58
C ASN A 201 20.16 -5.45 19.51
N ILE A 202 19.09 -4.81 19.05
CA ILE A 202 18.30 -3.81 19.78
C ILE A 202 16.99 -4.37 20.27
#